data_beccd8f8780e6dbdc79c02cc0692177b
#
_entry.id   beccd8f8780e6dbdc79c02cc0692177b
#
_cell.length_a   1.000
_cell.length_b   1.000
_cell.length_c   1.000
_cell.angle_alpha   90.00
_cell.angle_beta   90.00
_cell.angle_gamma   90.00
#
_symmetry.space_group_name_H-M   'P 1'
#
loop_
_entity.id
_entity.type
_entity.pdbx_description
1 polymer ?
#
loop_
_entity_poly.entity_id
_entity_poly.type
_entity_poly.pdbx_seq_one_letter_code
_entity_poly.pdbx_strand_id
1 'polypeptide(L)'
;ITMEDPIEYEHFHKASIINQREVGMDTMSFSAALRAALREDPDVILVGEMRDLETISSAITAAETGHLVFSTLHTIGAAATVDRVIDVFPPHQQQQIRVQLANVLISVISQSLIPTRDGKGRVAAFEIMHTTPAIQNLIRENKTHQISSSIQTSKNMGMITMDDAIYKLYNDGKIDSTQALEFAQEPITMFYRNSLHAISPAIRRYIGKRFPILRGPKEE
;
A
#
# COMPACT_ATOMS: atom_id res chain seq x y z
N ILE A 1 12.08 -6.31 -17.32
CA ILE A 1 10.94 -6.34 -18.26
C ILE A 1 9.76 -5.70 -17.56
N THR A 2 9.01 -4.83 -18.25
CA THR A 2 7.75 -4.28 -17.74
C THR A 2 6.56 -4.72 -18.60
N MET A 3 5.38 -4.82 -18.00
CA MET A 3 4.10 -5.04 -18.64
C MET A 3 3.14 -4.00 -18.09
N GLU A 4 2.58 -3.16 -18.95
CA GLU A 4 1.85 -1.96 -18.55
C GLU A 4 0.57 -1.80 -19.38
N ASP A 5 -0.42 -1.07 -18.88
CA ASP A 5 -1.70 -0.82 -19.54
C ASP A 5 -2.25 0.57 -19.19
N PRO A 6 -1.86 1.60 -19.95
CA PRO A 6 -0.79 1.68 -20.93
C PRO A 6 0.61 1.90 -20.31
N ILE A 7 1.65 2.02 -21.15
CA ILE A 7 2.97 2.50 -20.71
C ILE A 7 2.83 3.98 -20.30
N GLU A 8 3.04 4.26 -19.01
CA GLU A 8 2.93 5.63 -18.45
C GLU A 8 4.21 6.43 -18.67
N TYR A 9 5.36 5.76 -18.67
CA TYR A 9 6.66 6.40 -18.81
C TYR A 9 7.63 5.51 -19.60
N GLU A 10 8.25 6.08 -20.63
CA GLU A 10 9.24 5.38 -21.43
C GLU A 10 10.61 5.36 -20.71
N HIS A 11 11.17 4.17 -20.56
CA HIS A 11 12.45 3.95 -19.90
C HIS A 11 13.55 3.65 -20.93
N PHE A 12 14.62 4.42 -20.87
CA PHE A 12 15.78 4.19 -21.72
C PHE A 12 16.76 3.20 -21.08
N HIS A 13 17.41 2.40 -21.92
CA HIS A 13 18.51 1.54 -21.48
C HIS A 13 19.65 2.38 -20.87
N LYS A 14 20.20 1.92 -19.74
CA LYS A 14 21.38 2.50 -19.10
C LYS A 14 22.37 1.39 -18.79
N ALA A 15 22.54 1.05 -17.49
CA ALA A 15 23.33 -0.12 -17.07
C ALA A 15 22.59 -1.45 -17.30
N SER A 16 21.28 -1.41 -17.45
CA SER A 16 20.41 -2.56 -17.69
C SER A 16 19.61 -2.38 -18.97
N ILE A 17 19.27 -3.49 -19.61
CA ILE A 17 18.33 -3.53 -20.74
C ILE A 17 16.92 -3.49 -20.17
N ILE A 18 16.08 -2.57 -20.65
CA ILE A 18 14.68 -2.41 -20.22
C ILE A 18 13.79 -2.68 -21.43
N ASN A 19 12.99 -3.74 -21.35
CA ASN A 19 11.99 -4.07 -22.37
C ASN A 19 10.62 -3.77 -21.76
N GLN A 20 9.87 -2.86 -22.38
CA GLN A 20 8.51 -2.50 -21.97
C GLN A 20 7.51 -3.07 -22.96
N ARG A 21 6.39 -3.59 -22.45
CA ARG A 21 5.30 -4.18 -23.24
C ARG A 21 3.98 -3.57 -22.82
N GLU A 22 3.22 -3.11 -23.79
CA GLU A 22 1.88 -2.58 -23.57
C GLU A 22 0.82 -3.63 -23.87
N VAL A 23 -0.13 -3.77 -22.94
CA VAL A 23 -1.28 -4.65 -23.13
C VAL A 23 -2.17 -4.08 -24.24
N GLY A 24 -2.60 -4.93 -25.17
CA GLY A 24 -3.38 -4.52 -26.34
C GLY A 24 -2.54 -4.12 -27.55
N MET A 25 -1.26 -3.79 -27.37
CA MET A 25 -0.32 -3.49 -28.46
C MET A 25 0.70 -4.61 -28.67
N ASP A 26 1.47 -4.95 -27.63
CA ASP A 26 2.58 -5.91 -27.69
C ASP A 26 2.19 -7.28 -27.13
N THR A 27 1.16 -7.32 -26.30
CA THR A 27 0.67 -8.53 -25.65
C THR A 27 -0.84 -8.48 -25.45
N MET A 28 -1.45 -9.65 -25.31
CA MET A 28 -2.92 -9.77 -25.16
C MET A 28 -3.38 -9.56 -23.70
N SER A 29 -2.52 -9.81 -22.71
CA SER A 29 -2.85 -9.66 -21.28
C SER A 29 -1.60 -9.65 -20.42
N PHE A 30 -1.72 -9.18 -19.17
CA PHE A 30 -0.65 -9.26 -18.16
C PHE A 30 -0.17 -10.70 -17.96
N SER A 31 -1.08 -11.67 -17.83
CA SER A 31 -0.73 -13.08 -17.60
C SER A 31 0.00 -13.70 -18.80
N ALA A 32 -0.40 -13.36 -20.03
CA ALA A 32 0.29 -13.82 -21.24
C ALA A 32 1.70 -13.23 -21.35
N ALA A 33 1.83 -11.93 -21.09
CA ALA A 33 3.13 -11.24 -21.09
C ALA A 33 4.07 -11.80 -20.04
N LEU A 34 3.58 -12.04 -18.82
CA LEU A 34 4.38 -12.57 -17.72
C LEU A 34 4.89 -13.99 -18.02
N ARG A 35 4.04 -14.87 -18.56
CA ARG A 35 4.47 -16.21 -19.00
C ARG A 35 5.54 -16.17 -20.09
N ALA A 36 5.45 -15.21 -21.00
CA ALA A 36 6.47 -15.03 -22.02
C ALA A 36 7.78 -14.49 -21.42
N ALA A 37 7.68 -13.49 -20.55
CA ALA A 37 8.81 -12.85 -19.88
C ALA A 37 9.68 -13.85 -19.10
N LEU A 38 9.08 -14.84 -18.42
CA LEU A 38 9.82 -15.88 -17.68
C LEU A 38 10.75 -16.74 -18.55
N ARG A 39 10.64 -16.65 -19.89
CA ARG A 39 11.53 -17.35 -20.84
C ARG A 39 12.61 -16.47 -21.41
N GLU A 40 12.67 -15.21 -20.99
CA GLU A 40 13.60 -14.20 -21.46
C GLU A 40 14.72 -13.91 -20.46
N ASP A 41 14.81 -14.74 -19.40
CA ASP A 41 15.83 -14.62 -18.34
C ASP A 41 15.87 -13.22 -17.69
N PRO A 42 14.73 -12.67 -17.21
CA PRO A 42 14.70 -11.35 -16.61
C PRO A 42 15.17 -11.40 -15.15
N ASP A 43 15.98 -10.44 -14.73
CA ASP A 43 16.30 -10.26 -13.30
C ASP A 43 15.14 -9.59 -12.56
N VAL A 44 14.48 -8.64 -13.22
CA VAL A 44 13.43 -7.80 -12.65
C VAL A 44 12.21 -7.78 -13.57
N ILE A 45 11.06 -7.98 -12.96
CA ILE A 45 9.76 -7.96 -13.63
C ILE A 45 8.88 -6.89 -12.99
N LEU A 46 8.29 -6.01 -13.79
CA LEU A 46 7.25 -5.09 -13.34
C LEU A 46 5.94 -5.46 -14.02
N VAL A 47 4.94 -5.80 -13.20
CA VAL A 47 3.56 -5.99 -13.62
C VAL A 47 2.80 -4.72 -13.23
N GLY A 48 2.38 -3.94 -14.21
CA GLY A 48 1.78 -2.62 -14.00
C GLY A 48 0.67 -2.65 -12.95
N GLU A 49 -0.21 -3.65 -13.02
CA GLU A 49 -1.20 -3.91 -11.98
C GLU A 49 -1.60 -5.39 -11.90
N MET A 50 -2.02 -5.82 -10.72
CA MET A 50 -2.54 -7.16 -10.45
C MET A 50 -4.03 -7.09 -10.10
N ARG A 51 -4.91 -7.41 -11.06
CA ARG A 51 -6.37 -7.35 -10.87
C ARG A 51 -7.03 -8.73 -10.77
N ASP A 52 -6.46 -9.72 -11.43
CA ASP A 52 -7.06 -11.03 -11.62
C ASP A 52 -6.20 -12.16 -11.05
N LEU A 53 -6.85 -13.29 -10.81
CA LEU A 53 -6.24 -14.48 -10.22
C LEU A 53 -5.05 -14.99 -11.03
N GLU A 54 -5.16 -15.03 -12.37
CA GLU A 54 -4.14 -15.58 -13.24
C GLU A 54 -2.85 -14.73 -13.19
N THR A 55 -2.99 -13.41 -13.23
CA THR A 55 -1.88 -12.47 -13.13
C THR A 55 -1.20 -12.58 -11.77
N ILE A 56 -1.98 -12.59 -10.67
CA ILE A 56 -1.44 -12.69 -9.30
C ILE A 56 -0.74 -14.04 -9.09
N SER A 57 -1.35 -15.15 -9.53
CA SER A 57 -0.74 -16.48 -9.41
C SER A 57 0.58 -16.56 -10.17
N SER A 58 0.63 -16.02 -11.38
CA SER A 58 1.85 -15.98 -12.19
C SER A 58 2.94 -15.10 -11.58
N ALA A 59 2.57 -13.96 -10.97
CA ALA A 59 3.51 -13.07 -10.28
C ALA A 59 4.12 -13.73 -9.03
N ILE A 60 3.31 -14.43 -8.23
CA ILE A 60 3.79 -15.20 -7.07
C ILE A 60 4.75 -16.31 -7.55
N THR A 61 4.40 -17.03 -8.60
CA THR A 61 5.26 -18.09 -9.18
C THR A 61 6.58 -17.52 -9.68
N ALA A 62 6.56 -16.37 -10.35
CA ALA A 62 7.78 -15.68 -10.78
C ALA A 62 8.69 -15.33 -9.59
N ALA A 63 8.10 -14.81 -8.51
CA ALA A 63 8.84 -14.49 -7.29
C ALA A 63 9.40 -15.75 -6.61
N GLU A 64 8.66 -16.86 -6.56
CA GLU A 64 9.13 -18.16 -6.02
C GLU A 64 10.30 -18.75 -6.83
N THR A 65 10.36 -18.44 -8.11
CA THR A 65 11.46 -18.90 -9.01
C THR A 65 12.67 -17.96 -9.04
N GLY A 66 12.71 -16.94 -8.16
CA GLY A 66 13.89 -16.11 -7.91
C GLY A 66 13.90 -14.75 -8.58
N HIS A 67 12.85 -14.37 -9.30
CA HIS A 67 12.76 -13.05 -9.92
C HIS A 67 12.34 -11.98 -8.91
N LEU A 68 12.89 -10.76 -9.04
CA LEU A 68 12.37 -9.61 -8.32
C LEU A 68 11.14 -9.07 -9.05
N VAL A 69 9.97 -9.20 -8.41
CA VAL A 69 8.69 -8.78 -9.00
C VAL A 69 8.18 -7.52 -8.32
N PHE A 70 7.95 -6.48 -9.10
CA PHE A 70 7.21 -5.27 -8.70
C PHE A 70 5.80 -5.31 -9.28
N SER A 71 4.82 -4.85 -8.51
CA SER A 71 3.47 -4.65 -9.01
C SER A 71 2.72 -3.60 -8.23
N THR A 72 1.60 -3.13 -8.77
CA THR A 72 0.70 -2.21 -8.09
C THR A 72 -0.66 -2.85 -7.82
N LEU A 73 -1.28 -2.39 -6.74
CA LEU A 73 -2.68 -2.67 -6.39
C LEU A 73 -3.35 -1.39 -5.93
N HIS A 74 -4.65 -1.26 -6.19
CA HIS A 74 -5.45 -0.11 -5.76
C HIS A 74 -6.03 -0.34 -4.36
N THR A 75 -5.14 -0.36 -3.35
CA THR A 75 -5.48 -0.61 -1.95
C THR A 75 -4.85 0.45 -1.05
N ILE A 76 -5.43 0.69 0.12
CA ILE A 76 -4.89 1.59 1.13
C ILE A 76 -4.41 0.77 2.31
N GLY A 77 -3.10 0.80 2.55
CA GLY A 77 -2.46 0.11 3.66
C GLY A 77 -1.99 -1.30 3.33
N ALA A 78 -0.95 -1.74 4.03
CA ALA A 78 -0.27 -3.01 3.78
C ALA A 78 -1.15 -4.22 4.12
N ALA A 79 -1.91 -4.17 5.20
CA ALA A 79 -2.83 -5.23 5.59
C ALA A 79 -3.88 -5.49 4.50
N ALA A 80 -4.55 -4.42 4.03
CA ALA A 80 -5.56 -4.50 2.98
C ALA A 80 -4.96 -4.97 1.63
N THR A 81 -3.70 -4.63 1.36
CA THR A 81 -2.98 -5.10 0.17
C THR A 81 -2.79 -6.62 0.23
N VAL A 82 -2.32 -7.14 1.36
CA VAL A 82 -2.15 -8.59 1.58
C VAL A 82 -3.48 -9.32 1.45
N ASP A 83 -4.53 -8.83 2.11
CA ASP A 83 -5.86 -9.43 2.03
C ASP A 83 -6.38 -9.42 0.59
N ARG A 84 -6.23 -8.30 -0.14
CA ARG A 84 -6.67 -8.18 -1.53
C ARG A 84 -6.02 -9.21 -2.45
N VAL A 85 -4.72 -9.48 -2.29
CA VAL A 85 -4.01 -10.52 -3.05
C VAL A 85 -4.60 -11.89 -2.77
N ILE A 86 -4.91 -12.19 -1.51
CA ILE A 86 -5.40 -13.51 -1.08
C ILE A 86 -6.86 -13.72 -1.50
N ASP A 87 -7.70 -12.69 -1.35
CA ASP A 87 -9.15 -12.76 -1.58
C ASP A 87 -9.54 -13.01 -3.04
N VAL A 88 -8.64 -12.78 -3.98
CA VAL A 88 -8.86 -13.12 -5.39
C VAL A 88 -8.93 -14.64 -5.60
N PHE A 89 -8.31 -15.42 -4.70
CA PHE A 89 -8.28 -16.88 -4.80
C PHE A 89 -9.51 -17.53 -4.18
N PRO A 90 -9.97 -18.68 -4.73
CA PRO A 90 -11.03 -19.48 -4.11
C PRO A 90 -10.68 -19.88 -2.68
N PRO A 91 -11.66 -19.99 -1.77
CA PRO A 91 -11.41 -20.27 -0.34
C PRO A 91 -10.50 -21.48 -0.07
N HIS A 92 -10.62 -22.53 -0.87
CA HIS A 92 -9.80 -23.74 -0.71
C HIS A 92 -8.33 -23.56 -1.09
N GLN A 93 -7.96 -22.49 -1.80
CA GLN A 93 -6.59 -22.16 -2.19
C GLN A 93 -5.96 -21.10 -1.27
N GLN A 94 -6.76 -20.30 -0.57
CA GLN A 94 -6.28 -19.14 0.18
C GLN A 94 -5.20 -19.49 1.20
N GLN A 95 -5.32 -20.62 1.90
CA GLN A 95 -4.30 -21.02 2.88
C GLN A 95 -2.94 -21.30 2.22
N GLN A 96 -2.94 -21.94 1.06
CA GLN A 96 -1.72 -22.18 0.30
C GLN A 96 -1.10 -20.84 -0.17
N ILE A 97 -1.92 -19.95 -0.69
CA ILE A 97 -1.47 -18.63 -1.15
C ILE A 97 -0.92 -17.78 -0.01
N ARG A 98 -1.51 -17.83 1.20
CA ARG A 98 -0.94 -17.17 2.39
C ARG A 98 0.49 -17.63 2.67
N VAL A 99 0.74 -18.92 2.58
CA VAL A 99 2.08 -19.48 2.80
C VAL A 99 3.06 -19.02 1.72
N GLN A 100 2.67 -19.09 0.45
CA GLN A 100 3.50 -18.67 -0.68
C GLN A 100 3.79 -17.15 -0.60
N LEU A 101 2.75 -16.33 -0.45
CA LEU A 101 2.89 -14.87 -0.34
C LEU A 101 3.79 -14.48 0.85
N ALA A 102 3.61 -15.11 2.02
CA ALA A 102 4.44 -14.85 3.19
C ALA A 102 5.93 -15.14 2.94
N ASN A 103 6.25 -16.07 2.05
CA ASN A 103 7.64 -16.44 1.73
C ASN A 103 8.27 -15.49 0.72
N VAL A 104 7.49 -14.96 -0.25
CA VAL A 104 8.04 -14.17 -1.36
C VAL A 104 7.84 -12.67 -1.19
N LEU A 105 6.88 -12.22 -0.38
CA LEU A 105 6.61 -10.80 -0.19
C LEU A 105 7.78 -10.15 0.55
N ILE A 106 8.37 -9.13 -0.06
CA ILE A 106 9.51 -8.39 0.50
C ILE A 106 9.01 -7.12 1.20
N SER A 107 8.17 -6.36 0.54
CA SER A 107 7.72 -5.04 1.03
C SER A 107 6.38 -4.65 0.43
N VAL A 108 5.61 -3.88 1.19
CA VAL A 108 4.43 -3.15 0.69
C VAL A 108 4.63 -1.68 0.99
N ILE A 109 4.48 -0.86 -0.05
CA ILE A 109 4.54 0.61 0.05
C ILE A 109 3.19 1.15 -0.41
N SER A 110 2.44 1.72 0.53
CA SER A 110 1.17 2.40 0.23
C SER A 110 1.38 3.90 0.20
N GLN A 111 0.74 4.57 -0.76
CA GLN A 111 0.85 6.02 -0.95
C GLN A 111 -0.51 6.69 -0.82
N SER A 112 -0.52 7.83 -0.15
CA SER A 112 -1.65 8.77 -0.15
C SER A 112 -1.16 10.16 -0.55
N LEU A 113 -1.87 10.80 -1.49
CA LEU A 113 -1.57 12.17 -1.93
C LEU A 113 -2.53 13.14 -1.24
N ILE A 114 -1.98 13.94 -0.33
CA ILE A 114 -2.72 14.88 0.50
C ILE A 114 -2.53 16.29 -0.03
N PRO A 115 -3.59 17.11 -0.20
CA PRO A 115 -3.43 18.51 -0.55
C PRO A 115 -2.51 19.24 0.43
N THR A 116 -1.66 20.12 -0.06
CA THR A 116 -0.84 20.96 0.81
C THR A 116 -1.69 22.00 1.54
N ARG A 117 -1.21 22.51 2.68
CA ARG A 117 -1.89 23.51 3.51
C ARG A 117 -2.30 24.76 2.75
N ASP A 118 -1.52 25.16 1.73
CA ASP A 118 -1.80 26.32 0.86
C ASP A 118 -2.74 26.00 -0.31
N GLY A 119 -3.15 24.73 -0.46
CA GLY A 119 -4.04 24.26 -1.52
C GLY A 119 -3.46 24.28 -2.93
N LYS A 120 -2.16 24.60 -3.09
CA LYS A 120 -1.55 24.76 -4.42
C LYS A 120 -0.93 23.48 -4.99
N GLY A 121 -0.82 22.42 -4.18
CA GLY A 121 -0.20 21.18 -4.58
C GLY A 121 -0.64 20.01 -3.74
N ARG A 122 0.13 18.93 -3.84
CA ARG A 122 -0.05 17.71 -3.03
C ARG A 122 1.28 17.26 -2.46
N VAL A 123 1.22 16.63 -1.29
CA VAL A 123 2.36 15.99 -0.64
C VAL A 123 2.03 14.52 -0.43
N ALA A 124 3.02 13.64 -0.65
CA ALA A 124 2.84 12.22 -0.46
C ALA A 124 3.08 11.81 0.99
N ALA A 125 2.17 11.03 1.55
CA ALA A 125 2.37 10.22 2.74
C ALA A 125 2.57 8.76 2.32
N PHE A 126 3.52 8.06 2.95
CA PHE A 126 3.81 6.67 2.66
C PHE A 126 3.67 5.81 3.91
N GLU A 127 2.95 4.70 3.78
CA GLU A 127 3.09 3.57 4.69
C GLU A 127 4.12 2.62 4.10
N ILE A 128 5.07 2.16 4.91
CA ILE A 128 6.13 1.23 4.50
C ILE A 128 6.12 0.03 5.45
N MET A 129 5.88 -1.13 4.89
CA MET A 129 5.98 -2.42 5.55
C MET A 129 7.11 -3.24 4.91
N HIS A 130 8.02 -3.75 5.71
CA HIS A 130 8.96 -4.79 5.31
C HIS A 130 8.52 -6.12 5.92
N THR A 131 8.59 -7.20 5.14
CA THR A 131 8.13 -8.52 5.58
C THR A 131 9.16 -9.15 6.53
N THR A 132 8.96 -8.96 7.82
CA THR A 132 9.72 -9.61 8.89
C THR A 132 9.16 -11.01 9.17
N PRO A 133 9.91 -11.90 9.87
CA PRO A 133 9.38 -13.21 10.30
C PRO A 133 8.07 -13.09 11.09
N ALA A 134 7.90 -12.03 11.88
CA ALA A 134 6.65 -11.77 12.60
C ALA A 134 5.49 -11.52 11.64
N ILE A 135 5.69 -10.65 10.64
CA ILE A 135 4.67 -10.34 9.62
C ILE A 135 4.39 -11.56 8.75
N GLN A 136 5.40 -12.36 8.38
CA GLN A 136 5.19 -13.63 7.69
C GLN A 136 4.23 -14.56 8.45
N ASN A 137 4.41 -14.67 9.76
CA ASN A 137 3.53 -15.50 10.59
C ASN A 137 2.10 -14.93 10.65
N LEU A 138 1.95 -13.62 10.75
CA LEU A 138 0.62 -12.97 10.71
C LEU A 138 -0.12 -13.26 9.39
N ILE A 139 0.60 -13.23 8.27
CA ILE A 139 0.02 -13.56 6.95
C ILE A 139 -0.40 -15.03 6.91
N ARG A 140 0.47 -15.97 7.33
CA ARG A 140 0.19 -17.42 7.34
C ARG A 140 -1.00 -17.78 8.23
N GLU A 141 -1.14 -17.10 9.37
CA GLU A 141 -2.18 -17.36 10.36
C GLU A 141 -3.48 -16.57 10.13
N ASN A 142 -3.62 -15.85 9.01
CA ASN A 142 -4.78 -15.00 8.73
C ASN A 142 -5.02 -13.91 9.79
N LYS A 143 -3.95 -13.34 10.34
CA LYS A 143 -3.98 -12.27 11.35
C LYS A 143 -3.51 -10.93 10.79
N THR A 144 -3.87 -10.63 9.55
CA THR A 144 -3.45 -9.44 8.82
C THR A 144 -3.82 -8.14 9.53
N HIS A 145 -4.93 -8.14 10.29
CA HIS A 145 -5.35 -7.03 11.15
C HIS A 145 -4.31 -6.59 12.20
N GLN A 146 -3.32 -7.44 12.52
CA GLN A 146 -2.23 -7.12 13.45
C GLN A 146 -0.99 -6.54 12.77
N ILE A 147 -0.97 -6.48 11.44
CA ILE A 147 0.18 -5.98 10.65
C ILE A 147 0.49 -4.51 11.02
N SER A 148 -0.53 -3.65 11.14
CA SER A 148 -0.32 -2.23 11.49
C SER A 148 0.41 -2.07 12.84
N SER A 149 0.08 -2.89 13.84
CA SER A 149 0.80 -2.89 15.13
C SER A 149 2.25 -3.34 14.97
N SER A 150 2.52 -4.34 14.12
CA SER A 150 3.89 -4.79 13.81
C SER A 150 4.70 -3.71 13.10
N ILE A 151 4.11 -2.97 12.16
CA ILE A 151 4.74 -1.82 11.50
C ILE A 151 5.11 -0.77 12.54
N GLN A 152 4.16 -0.42 13.43
CA GLN A 152 4.34 0.61 14.44
C GLN A 152 5.50 0.31 15.41
N THR A 153 5.69 -0.96 15.77
CA THR A 153 6.76 -1.40 16.68
C THR A 153 8.11 -1.59 15.99
N SER A 154 8.15 -1.58 14.66
CA SER A 154 9.36 -1.88 13.86
C SER A 154 9.92 -0.64 13.15
N LYS A 155 9.76 0.55 13.72
CA LYS A 155 10.25 1.83 13.15
C LYS A 155 11.76 1.86 12.94
N ASN A 156 12.53 1.17 13.78
CA ASN A 156 13.97 1.02 13.65
C ASN A 156 14.40 0.28 12.38
N MET A 157 13.48 -0.45 11.75
CA MET A 157 13.70 -1.14 10.47
C MET A 157 13.24 -0.32 9.25
N GLY A 158 12.95 0.96 9.43
CA GLY A 158 12.47 1.84 8.37
C GLY A 158 10.97 1.73 8.09
N MET A 159 10.22 0.97 8.89
CA MET A 159 8.77 0.87 8.73
C MET A 159 8.06 2.09 9.31
N ILE A 160 6.97 2.48 8.66
CA ILE A 160 6.13 3.60 9.10
C ILE A 160 4.67 3.32 8.74
N THR A 161 3.74 3.59 9.67
CA THR A 161 2.31 3.53 9.37
C THR A 161 1.86 4.76 8.59
N MET A 162 0.74 4.67 7.87
CA MET A 162 0.17 5.81 7.15
C MET A 162 -0.12 6.97 8.11
N ASP A 163 -0.67 6.69 9.28
CA ASP A 163 -1.00 7.70 10.28
C ASP A 163 0.25 8.39 10.87
N ASP A 164 1.34 7.65 11.07
CA ASP A 164 2.62 8.25 11.48
C ASP A 164 3.19 9.17 10.40
N ALA A 165 3.08 8.77 9.13
CA ALA A 165 3.53 9.59 8.00
C ALA A 165 2.70 10.87 7.86
N ILE A 166 1.37 10.76 7.96
CA ILE A 166 0.45 11.91 7.93
C ILE A 166 0.75 12.85 9.10
N TYR A 167 0.95 12.29 10.30
CA TYR A 167 1.29 13.07 11.47
C TYR A 167 2.59 13.85 11.31
N LYS A 168 3.61 13.23 10.71
CA LYS A 168 4.87 13.90 10.39
C LYS A 168 4.65 15.08 9.45
N LEU A 169 3.83 14.92 8.40
CA LEU A 169 3.50 16.01 7.47
C LEU A 169 2.77 17.17 8.16
N TYR A 170 1.90 16.87 9.14
CA TYR A 170 1.23 17.87 9.96
C TYR A 170 2.23 18.64 10.82
N ASN A 171 3.13 17.96 11.54
CA ASN A 171 4.15 18.59 12.37
C ASN A 171 5.14 19.44 11.56
N ASP A 172 5.46 18.99 10.34
CA ASP A 172 6.31 19.73 9.40
C ASP A 172 5.57 20.94 8.78
N GLY A 173 4.29 21.17 9.13
CA GLY A 173 3.46 22.27 8.64
C GLY A 173 3.06 22.18 7.17
N LYS A 174 3.25 21.01 6.54
CA LYS A 174 2.94 20.77 5.12
C LYS A 174 1.44 20.61 4.87
N ILE A 175 0.72 20.09 5.85
CA ILE A 175 -0.73 19.91 5.85
C ILE A 175 -1.31 20.52 7.12
N ASP A 176 -2.61 20.81 7.12
CA ASP A 176 -3.30 21.29 8.31
C ASP A 176 -3.96 20.13 9.09
N SER A 177 -4.54 20.46 10.23
CA SER A 177 -5.18 19.48 11.12
C SER A 177 -6.44 18.86 10.52
N THR A 178 -7.16 19.57 9.64
CA THR A 178 -8.36 19.04 8.96
C THR A 178 -7.93 17.96 7.97
N GLN A 179 -6.91 18.27 7.16
CA GLN A 179 -6.32 17.33 6.21
C GLN A 179 -5.75 16.09 6.92
N ALA A 180 -5.02 16.29 8.04
CA ALA A 180 -4.48 15.18 8.82
C ALA A 180 -5.58 14.23 9.34
N LEU A 181 -6.71 14.76 9.78
CA LEU A 181 -7.84 13.94 10.26
C LEU A 181 -8.65 13.30 9.12
N GLU A 182 -8.78 13.99 8.00
CA GLU A 182 -9.53 13.49 6.84
C GLU A 182 -8.86 12.29 6.18
N PHE A 183 -7.53 12.31 6.11
CA PHE A 183 -6.73 11.27 5.46
C PHE A 183 -6.22 10.18 6.41
N ALA A 184 -6.36 10.35 7.74
CA ALA A 184 -5.97 9.32 8.70
C ALA A 184 -6.79 8.04 8.57
N GLN A 185 -6.14 6.90 8.71
CA GLN A 185 -6.80 5.59 8.78
C GLN A 185 -7.56 5.44 10.11
N GLU A 186 -6.96 5.92 11.22
CA GLU A 186 -7.53 5.94 12.57
C GLU A 186 -7.73 7.39 13.05
N PRO A 187 -8.74 8.12 12.56
CA PRO A 187 -8.92 9.54 12.85
C PRO A 187 -9.07 9.86 14.35
N ILE A 188 -9.69 8.94 15.11
CA ILE A 188 -9.87 9.08 16.57
C ILE A 188 -8.51 9.02 17.27
N THR A 189 -7.69 8.06 16.93
CA THR A 189 -6.32 7.91 17.47
C THR A 189 -5.47 9.11 17.10
N MET A 190 -5.56 9.56 15.85
CA MET A 190 -4.88 10.77 15.36
C MET A 190 -5.28 12.02 16.15
N PHE A 191 -6.57 12.16 16.45
CA PHE A 191 -7.10 13.27 17.24
C PHE A 191 -6.50 13.31 18.65
N TYR A 192 -6.44 12.18 19.35
CA TYR A 192 -5.93 12.12 20.72
C TYR A 192 -4.40 12.19 20.83
N ARG A 193 -3.70 11.73 19.83
CA ARG A 193 -2.24 11.55 19.85
C ARG A 193 -1.46 12.86 20.08
N ASN A 194 -2.04 14.02 19.77
CA ASN A 194 -1.23 15.22 19.62
C ASN A 194 -1.83 16.50 20.11
N SER A 195 -2.62 16.48 21.17
CA SER A 195 -3.19 17.76 21.66
C SER A 195 -3.82 18.58 20.51
N LEU A 196 -4.32 17.89 19.49
CA LEU A 196 -5.22 18.49 18.50
C LEU A 196 -6.44 19.10 19.23
N HIS A 197 -6.39 19.10 20.58
CA HIS A 197 -7.30 19.80 21.48
C HIS A 197 -7.34 21.32 21.29
N ALA A 198 -6.29 21.91 20.74
CA ALA A 198 -6.24 23.34 20.36
C ALA A 198 -6.94 23.63 19.03
N ILE A 199 -7.79 22.72 18.57
CA ILE A 199 -8.40 22.81 17.25
C ILE A 199 -9.62 23.72 17.24
N SER A 200 -9.67 24.49 16.16
CA SER A 200 -10.75 25.46 15.88
C SER A 200 -12.15 24.86 16.03
N PRO A 201 -13.16 25.68 16.37
CA PRO A 201 -14.56 25.25 16.43
C PRO A 201 -15.09 24.54 15.17
N ALA A 202 -14.48 24.80 14.02
CA ALA A 202 -14.80 24.16 12.74
C ALA A 202 -14.48 22.66 12.75
N ILE A 203 -13.34 22.25 13.31
CA ILE A 203 -12.93 20.85 13.39
C ILE A 203 -13.70 20.08 14.46
N ARG A 204 -14.02 20.71 15.61
CA ARG A 204 -14.96 20.12 16.57
C ARG A 204 -16.30 19.82 15.93
N ARG A 205 -16.76 20.70 15.03
CA ARG A 205 -18.03 20.53 14.29
C ARG A 205 -17.94 19.40 13.26
N TYR A 206 -16.81 19.29 12.55
CA TYR A 206 -16.54 18.22 11.58
C TYR A 206 -16.50 16.85 12.28
N ILE A 207 -15.71 16.72 13.34
CA ILE A 207 -15.59 15.50 14.14
C ILE A 207 -16.95 15.12 14.76
N GLY A 208 -17.66 16.08 15.34
CA GLY A 208 -18.98 15.86 15.94
C GLY A 208 -20.06 15.47 14.94
N LYS A 209 -19.92 15.80 13.64
CA LYS A 209 -20.82 15.33 12.58
C LYS A 209 -20.47 13.91 12.13
N ARG A 210 -19.20 13.61 11.97
CA ARG A 210 -18.74 12.33 11.42
C ARG A 210 -18.58 11.23 12.50
N PHE A 211 -18.30 11.64 13.75
CA PHE A 211 -18.12 10.76 14.90
C PHE A 211 -18.96 11.27 16.09
N PRO A 212 -20.27 11.01 16.14
CA PRO A 212 -21.16 11.52 17.19
C PRO A 212 -20.74 11.19 18.63
N ILE A 213 -20.02 10.08 18.83
CA ILE A 213 -19.51 9.60 20.12
C ILE A 213 -18.47 10.56 20.71
N LEU A 214 -17.82 11.38 19.88
CA LEU A 214 -16.80 12.35 20.31
C LEU A 214 -17.36 13.74 20.62
N ARG A 215 -18.68 13.91 20.58
CA ARG A 215 -19.32 15.12 21.11
C ARG A 215 -19.14 15.09 22.61
N GLY A 216 -18.28 15.97 23.14
CA GLY A 216 -18.22 16.25 24.57
C GLY A 216 -19.61 16.61 25.13
N PRO A 217 -19.81 16.55 26.47
CA PRO A 217 -21.06 16.94 27.07
C PRO A 217 -21.46 18.32 26.54
N LYS A 218 -22.76 18.48 26.22
CA LYS A 218 -23.31 19.78 25.84
C LYS A 218 -23.01 20.73 26.99
N GLU A 219 -22.24 21.77 26.72
CA GLU A 219 -22.19 22.92 27.61
C GLU A 219 -23.63 23.47 27.67
N GLU A 220 -24.28 23.33 28.83
CA GLU A 220 -25.54 23.99 29.15
C GLU A 220 -25.32 25.50 29.34
#